data_cd484883f9909e9fd693078324f6eee0
#
_entry.id   cd484883f9909e9fd693078324f6eee0
#
_cell.length_a   1.000
_cell.length_b   1.000
_cell.length_c   1.000
_cell.angle_alpha   90.00
_cell.angle_beta   90.00
_cell.angle_gamma   90.00
#
_symmetry.space_group_name_H-M   'P 1'
#
loop_
_entity.id
_entity.type
_entity.pdbx_description
1 polymer ?
#
loop_
_entity_poly.entity_id
_entity_poly.type
_entity_poly.pdbx_seq_one_letter_code
_entity_poly.pdbx_strand_id
1 'polypeptide(L)'
;ADIIEHLNQSDRESLIKLNNFKIDPEVFVELNESIQTEIITYLSSDSIVAILTNLESDDAISILENVPEEDKNNILSSLPPKDRFALLESLSYPEDTAARLMQREFTAIPSNWSVGQTIDYLRENKDLPEEFLEIFIINEEFKPIGTVPSSRVLTTSRDTKMLSIMSESQLLIPVDMDKEEVGNLFENYNLNSAAVVDKKNKLVGMIMSDDILTVLKEEAEEDVLRLAGVGDEEITDGVITKTKRRFNWLLLNLFTAFLATWCISLFGATIEQMVVLAFLMPIVASMGGNAGMQTLAVTIRTIAT
;
A
#
# COMPACT_ATOMS: atom_id res chain seq x y z
N ALA A 1 -11.49 -9.79 -12.25
CA ALA A 1 -11.87 -9.03 -11.05
C ALA A 1 -13.31 -8.52 -11.14
N ASP A 2 -13.65 -7.61 -12.03
CA ASP A 2 -14.94 -6.91 -12.15
C ASP A 2 -16.19 -7.83 -12.04
N ILE A 3 -16.16 -9.00 -12.71
CA ILE A 3 -17.29 -9.94 -12.67
C ILE A 3 -17.52 -10.47 -11.24
N ILE A 4 -16.43 -10.79 -10.54
CA ILE A 4 -16.48 -11.34 -9.18
C ILE A 4 -16.97 -10.25 -8.20
N GLU A 5 -16.57 -9.03 -8.40
CA GLU A 5 -16.96 -7.88 -7.57
C GLU A 5 -18.46 -7.55 -7.70
N HIS A 6 -19.03 -7.70 -8.89
CA HIS A 6 -20.45 -7.42 -9.14
C HIS A 6 -21.39 -8.55 -8.70
N LEU A 7 -20.86 -9.72 -8.35
CA LEU A 7 -21.67 -10.81 -7.79
C LEU A 7 -22.08 -10.50 -6.33
N ASN A 8 -23.23 -10.98 -5.93
CA ASN A 8 -23.59 -10.99 -4.50
C ASN A 8 -22.81 -12.10 -3.77
N GLN A 9 -22.73 -12.01 -2.44
CA GLN A 9 -21.96 -12.91 -1.59
C GLN A 9 -22.30 -14.41 -1.84
N SER A 10 -23.59 -14.76 -1.97
CA SER A 10 -24.01 -16.15 -2.17
C SER A 10 -23.58 -16.71 -3.53
N ASP A 11 -23.54 -15.87 -4.55
CA ASP A 11 -23.13 -16.27 -5.90
C ASP A 11 -21.60 -16.39 -5.98
N ARG A 12 -20.84 -15.49 -5.30
CA ARG A 12 -19.38 -15.61 -5.14
C ARG A 12 -19.02 -16.92 -4.43
N GLU A 13 -19.64 -17.20 -3.29
CA GLU A 13 -19.42 -18.44 -2.55
C GLU A 13 -19.69 -19.68 -3.42
N SER A 14 -20.79 -19.66 -4.18
CA SER A 14 -21.16 -20.74 -5.08
C SER A 14 -20.16 -20.92 -6.22
N LEU A 15 -19.67 -19.81 -6.79
CA LEU A 15 -18.66 -19.81 -7.84
C LEU A 15 -17.35 -20.44 -7.36
N ILE A 16 -16.87 -20.05 -6.19
CA ILE A 16 -15.60 -20.52 -5.63
C ILE A 16 -15.68 -22.00 -5.22
N LYS A 17 -16.81 -22.43 -4.70
CA LYS A 17 -17.07 -23.84 -4.34
C LYS A 17 -17.30 -24.76 -5.53
N LEU A 18 -17.42 -24.26 -6.75
CA LEU A 18 -17.48 -25.09 -7.94
C LEU A 18 -16.19 -25.92 -8.07
N ASN A 19 -16.35 -27.23 -8.22
CA ASN A 19 -15.25 -28.16 -8.45
C ASN A 19 -14.46 -27.73 -9.69
N ASN A 20 -13.15 -27.45 -9.53
CA ASN A 20 -12.20 -26.92 -10.50
C ASN A 20 -12.20 -25.40 -10.75
N PHE A 21 -12.90 -24.58 -9.95
CA PHE A 21 -12.70 -23.13 -10.05
C PHE A 21 -11.31 -22.80 -9.48
N LYS A 22 -10.41 -22.36 -10.35
CA LYS A 22 -9.12 -21.82 -9.98
C LYS A 22 -9.17 -20.32 -10.26
N ILE A 23 -8.95 -19.52 -9.24
CA ILE A 23 -8.75 -18.08 -9.39
C ILE A 23 -7.34 -17.90 -9.91
N ASP A 24 -7.20 -17.11 -10.97
CA ASP A 24 -5.90 -16.65 -11.42
C ASP A 24 -5.31 -15.75 -10.32
N PRO A 25 -4.05 -15.96 -9.89
CA PRO A 25 -3.42 -15.15 -8.87
C PRO A 25 -3.49 -13.64 -9.15
N GLU A 26 -3.20 -13.21 -10.38
CA GLU A 26 -3.29 -11.79 -10.78
C GLU A 26 -4.72 -11.23 -10.65
N VAL A 27 -5.74 -12.02 -11.05
CA VAL A 27 -7.14 -11.61 -10.86
C VAL A 27 -7.50 -11.49 -9.39
N PHE A 28 -6.87 -12.29 -8.53
CA PHE A 28 -7.11 -12.25 -7.09
C PHE A 28 -6.56 -10.96 -6.45
N VAL A 29 -5.39 -10.53 -6.85
CA VAL A 29 -4.76 -9.27 -6.41
C VAL A 29 -5.61 -8.05 -6.80
N GLU A 30 -6.17 -8.04 -8.01
CA GLU A 30 -7.02 -6.97 -8.52
C GLU A 30 -8.40 -6.83 -7.85
N LEU A 31 -8.77 -7.75 -6.96
CA LEU A 31 -10.03 -7.68 -6.21
C LEU A 31 -9.95 -6.68 -5.06
N ASN A 32 -11.06 -5.99 -4.79
CA ASN A 32 -11.18 -5.20 -3.58
C ASN A 32 -10.85 -6.02 -2.32
N GLU A 33 -10.12 -5.43 -1.39
CA GLU A 33 -9.62 -6.06 -0.15
C GLU A 33 -10.72 -6.77 0.66
N SER A 34 -11.91 -6.14 0.78
CA SER A 34 -13.07 -6.74 1.45
C SER A 34 -13.55 -8.02 0.76
N ILE A 35 -13.42 -8.10 -0.56
CA ILE A 35 -13.81 -9.28 -1.35
C ILE A 35 -12.71 -10.33 -1.29
N GLN A 36 -11.42 -9.94 -1.31
CA GLN A 36 -10.30 -10.84 -1.07
C GLN A 36 -10.44 -11.55 0.27
N THR A 37 -10.68 -10.79 1.36
CA THR A 37 -10.90 -11.33 2.70
C THR A 37 -12.10 -12.28 2.76
N GLU A 38 -13.20 -11.94 2.11
CA GLU A 38 -14.36 -12.82 1.99
C GLU A 38 -13.99 -14.14 1.28
N ILE A 39 -13.31 -14.05 0.12
CA ILE A 39 -12.95 -15.22 -0.69
C ILE A 39 -11.96 -16.13 0.04
N ILE A 40 -10.99 -15.58 0.76
CA ILE A 40 -10.02 -16.33 1.57
C ILE A 40 -10.76 -17.30 2.53
N THR A 41 -11.89 -16.87 3.11
CA THR A 41 -12.66 -17.72 4.02
C THR A 41 -13.29 -18.96 3.33
N TYR A 42 -13.45 -18.92 2.01
CA TYR A 42 -14.02 -20.02 1.22
C TYR A 42 -12.97 -20.91 0.57
N LEU A 43 -11.74 -20.44 0.45
CA LEU A 43 -10.62 -21.16 -0.16
C LEU A 43 -10.03 -22.20 0.81
N SER A 44 -9.53 -23.30 0.25
CA SER A 44 -8.70 -24.23 1.02
C SER A 44 -7.29 -23.67 1.19
N SER A 45 -6.60 -24.06 2.27
CA SER A 45 -5.19 -23.69 2.49
C SER A 45 -4.30 -24.02 1.29
N ASP A 46 -4.53 -25.16 0.62
CA ASP A 46 -3.78 -25.55 -0.57
C ASP A 46 -4.00 -24.57 -1.75
N SER A 47 -5.24 -24.06 -1.89
CA SER A 47 -5.56 -23.07 -2.92
C SER A 47 -4.90 -21.74 -2.65
N ILE A 48 -4.88 -21.30 -1.38
CA ILE A 48 -4.20 -20.07 -0.96
C ILE A 48 -2.69 -20.21 -1.19
N VAL A 49 -2.08 -21.33 -0.80
CA VAL A 49 -0.66 -21.61 -1.08
C VAL A 49 -0.35 -21.55 -2.57
N ALA A 50 -1.23 -22.10 -3.41
CA ALA A 50 -1.06 -22.08 -4.86
C ALA A 50 -1.14 -20.65 -5.43
N ILE A 51 -1.98 -19.77 -4.88
CA ILE A 51 -2.06 -18.36 -5.25
C ILE A 51 -0.76 -17.68 -4.83
N LEU A 52 -0.39 -17.73 -3.55
CA LEU A 52 0.79 -17.04 -3.01
C LEU A 52 2.11 -17.45 -3.66
N THR A 53 2.24 -18.69 -4.12
CA THR A 53 3.47 -19.18 -4.78
C THR A 53 3.65 -18.62 -6.19
N ASN A 54 2.57 -18.15 -6.81
CA ASN A 54 2.60 -17.62 -8.17
C ASN A 54 2.44 -16.09 -8.22
N LEU A 55 2.49 -15.42 -7.08
CA LEU A 55 2.47 -13.97 -6.97
C LEU A 55 3.88 -13.43 -6.65
N GLU A 56 4.06 -12.16 -6.91
CA GLU A 56 5.20 -11.40 -6.42
C GLU A 56 5.15 -11.27 -4.89
N SER A 57 6.28 -11.01 -4.27
CA SER A 57 6.39 -11.14 -2.81
C SER A 57 5.61 -10.07 -2.04
N ASP A 58 5.44 -8.88 -2.57
CA ASP A 58 4.64 -7.79 -2.02
C ASP A 58 3.13 -8.09 -2.08
N ASP A 59 2.63 -8.55 -3.22
CA ASP A 59 1.25 -9.02 -3.37
C ASP A 59 0.93 -10.17 -2.42
N ALA A 60 1.86 -11.13 -2.31
CA ALA A 60 1.71 -12.24 -1.39
C ALA A 60 1.66 -11.78 0.08
N ILE A 61 2.38 -10.71 0.45
CA ILE A 61 2.33 -10.09 1.78
C ILE A 61 0.97 -9.44 2.01
N SER A 62 0.50 -8.61 1.07
CA SER A 62 -0.80 -7.93 1.14
C SER A 62 -1.94 -8.94 1.39
N ILE A 63 -1.94 -10.05 0.64
CA ILE A 63 -2.93 -11.11 0.85
C ILE A 63 -2.80 -11.75 2.24
N LEU A 64 -1.57 -12.05 2.69
CA LEU A 64 -1.33 -12.66 4.00
C LEU A 64 -1.76 -11.75 5.15
N GLU A 65 -1.68 -10.44 5.01
CA GLU A 65 -2.15 -9.49 6.02
C GLU A 65 -3.64 -9.67 6.28
N ASN A 66 -4.42 -9.96 5.26
CA ASN A 66 -5.86 -10.18 5.32
C ASN A 66 -6.28 -11.60 5.76
N VAL A 67 -5.32 -12.54 5.90
CA VAL A 67 -5.60 -13.90 6.38
C VAL A 67 -5.73 -13.90 7.91
N PRO A 68 -6.74 -14.59 8.49
CA PRO A 68 -6.85 -14.77 9.92
C PRO A 68 -5.59 -15.39 10.54
N GLU A 69 -5.15 -14.88 11.70
CA GLU A 69 -3.91 -15.33 12.36
C GLU A 69 -3.83 -16.84 12.62
N GLU A 70 -4.99 -17.48 12.82
CA GLU A 70 -5.08 -18.94 13.03
C GLU A 70 -4.64 -19.73 11.78
N ASP A 71 -4.90 -19.18 10.60
CA ASP A 71 -4.60 -19.83 9.32
C ASP A 71 -3.24 -19.42 8.75
N LYS A 72 -2.73 -18.21 9.07
CA LYS A 72 -1.42 -17.71 8.60
C LYS A 72 -0.29 -18.70 8.82
N ASN A 73 -0.20 -19.25 10.03
CA ASN A 73 0.89 -20.19 10.37
C ASN A 73 0.81 -21.49 9.57
N ASN A 74 -0.40 -21.97 9.29
CA ASN A 74 -0.61 -23.19 8.49
C ASN A 74 -0.23 -22.94 7.03
N ILE A 75 -0.67 -21.82 6.47
CA ILE A 75 -0.36 -21.39 5.10
C ILE A 75 1.16 -21.22 4.95
N LEU A 76 1.80 -20.42 5.81
CA LEU A 76 3.24 -20.17 5.77
C LEU A 76 4.06 -21.47 5.90
N SER A 77 3.60 -22.42 6.72
CA SER A 77 4.30 -23.71 6.86
C SER A 77 4.20 -24.60 5.63
N SER A 78 3.18 -24.40 4.81
CA SER A 78 2.92 -25.14 3.57
C SER A 78 3.61 -24.55 2.34
N LEU A 79 4.13 -23.33 2.44
CA LEU A 79 4.88 -22.66 1.35
C LEU A 79 6.27 -23.29 1.16
N PRO A 80 6.83 -23.21 -0.06
CA PRO A 80 8.23 -23.54 -0.30
C PRO A 80 9.17 -22.80 0.65
N PRO A 81 10.28 -23.40 1.11
CA PRO A 81 11.17 -22.78 2.11
C PRO A 81 11.70 -21.40 1.71
N LYS A 82 11.96 -21.17 0.41
CA LYS A 82 12.44 -19.88 -0.12
C LYS A 82 11.40 -18.79 0.09
N ASP A 83 10.16 -19.03 -0.38
CA ASP A 83 9.07 -18.07 -0.34
C ASP A 83 8.64 -17.78 1.11
N ARG A 84 8.52 -18.85 1.92
CA ARG A 84 8.24 -18.72 3.35
C ARG A 84 9.24 -17.84 4.08
N PHE A 85 10.55 -18.01 3.80
CA PHE A 85 11.57 -17.17 4.45
C PHE A 85 11.44 -15.70 4.03
N ALA A 86 11.25 -15.45 2.75
CA ALA A 86 11.05 -14.11 2.20
C ALA A 86 9.85 -13.42 2.84
N LEU A 87 8.68 -14.07 2.88
CA LEU A 87 7.47 -13.53 3.46
C LEU A 87 7.57 -13.31 4.97
N LEU A 88 8.14 -14.24 5.72
CA LEU A 88 8.36 -14.08 7.17
C LEU A 88 9.30 -12.91 7.48
N GLU A 89 10.34 -12.71 6.68
CA GLU A 89 11.24 -11.57 6.87
C GLU A 89 10.51 -10.25 6.60
N SER A 90 9.75 -10.15 5.51
CA SER A 90 8.96 -8.95 5.19
C SER A 90 7.87 -8.69 6.25
N LEU A 91 7.15 -9.72 6.70
CA LEU A 91 6.17 -9.62 7.78
C LEU A 91 6.77 -9.24 9.15
N SER A 92 8.08 -9.34 9.32
CA SER A 92 8.77 -8.89 10.55
C SER A 92 8.96 -7.37 10.65
N TYR A 93 8.81 -6.66 9.53
CA TYR A 93 8.87 -5.20 9.51
C TYR A 93 7.49 -4.58 9.86
N PRO A 94 7.46 -3.33 10.35
CA PRO A 94 6.20 -2.60 10.55
C PRO A 94 5.39 -2.47 9.25
N GLU A 95 4.07 -2.41 9.36
CA GLU A 95 3.14 -2.41 8.21
C GLU A 95 3.36 -1.21 7.25
N ASP A 96 3.61 -0.02 7.81
CA ASP A 96 3.77 1.21 7.03
C ASP A 96 5.22 1.46 6.58
N THR A 97 5.97 0.42 6.18
CA THR A 97 7.37 0.57 5.77
C THR A 97 7.64 0.08 4.35
N ALA A 98 8.68 0.65 3.72
CA ALA A 98 9.17 0.24 2.41
C ALA A 98 9.42 -1.28 2.29
N ALA A 99 9.79 -1.93 3.39
CA ALA A 99 10.00 -3.38 3.42
C ALA A 99 8.72 -4.19 3.17
N ARG A 100 7.54 -3.60 3.41
CA ARG A 100 6.24 -4.23 3.13
C ARG A 100 5.79 -4.05 1.69
N LEU A 101 6.24 -2.98 1.03
CA LEU A 101 5.94 -2.66 -0.36
C LEU A 101 6.95 -3.26 -1.33
N MET A 102 8.09 -3.78 -0.86
CA MET A 102 9.15 -4.20 -1.75
C MET A 102 8.91 -5.60 -2.34
N GLN A 103 9.11 -5.69 -3.63
CA GLN A 103 9.30 -6.95 -4.35
C GLN A 103 10.72 -7.49 -4.12
N ARG A 104 10.84 -8.80 -3.96
CA ARG A 104 12.13 -9.50 -3.87
C ARG A 104 12.58 -10.08 -5.21
N GLU A 105 11.71 -10.05 -6.17
CA GLU A 105 11.88 -10.46 -7.54
C GLU A 105 12.48 -9.31 -8.35
N PHE A 106 13.81 -9.17 -8.33
CA PHE A 106 14.53 -8.13 -9.07
C PHE A 106 15.71 -8.68 -9.86
N THR A 107 16.08 -7.98 -10.91
CA THR A 107 17.24 -8.31 -11.73
C THR A 107 18.45 -7.49 -11.30
N ALA A 108 19.47 -8.15 -10.77
CA ALA A 108 20.73 -7.51 -10.39
C ALA A 108 21.92 -8.22 -11.02
N ILE A 109 22.89 -7.44 -11.52
CA ILE A 109 24.10 -7.96 -12.16
C ILE A 109 25.37 -7.30 -11.59
N PRO A 110 26.51 -8.00 -11.61
CA PRO A 110 27.80 -7.45 -11.20
C PRO A 110 28.26 -6.32 -12.13
N SER A 111 28.87 -5.31 -11.55
CA SER A 111 29.35 -4.10 -12.26
C SER A 111 30.42 -4.37 -13.32
N ASN A 112 31.14 -5.46 -13.24
CA ASN A 112 32.22 -5.82 -14.18
C ASN A 112 31.73 -6.50 -15.46
N TRP A 113 30.43 -6.81 -15.57
CA TRP A 113 29.87 -7.49 -16.75
C TRP A 113 29.77 -6.59 -17.96
N SER A 114 29.77 -7.23 -19.16
CA SER A 114 29.43 -6.59 -20.43
C SER A 114 27.94 -6.76 -20.72
N VAL A 115 27.42 -5.96 -21.63
CA VAL A 115 26.06 -6.08 -22.17
C VAL A 115 25.81 -7.50 -22.72
N GLY A 116 26.80 -8.09 -23.42
CA GLY A 116 26.70 -9.45 -23.92
C GLY A 116 26.51 -10.49 -22.85
N GLN A 117 27.31 -10.42 -21.78
CA GLN A 117 27.17 -11.31 -20.62
C GLN A 117 25.82 -11.15 -19.92
N THR A 118 25.34 -9.91 -19.79
CA THR A 118 24.02 -9.64 -19.23
C THR A 118 22.90 -10.25 -20.08
N ILE A 119 22.93 -10.07 -21.40
CA ILE A 119 21.93 -10.66 -22.30
C ILE A 119 21.92 -12.19 -22.21
N ASP A 120 23.10 -12.81 -22.18
CA ASP A 120 23.20 -14.25 -22.09
C ASP A 120 22.65 -14.77 -20.75
N TYR A 121 22.98 -14.10 -19.64
CA TYR A 121 22.41 -14.38 -18.31
C TYR A 121 20.88 -14.28 -18.29
N LEU A 122 20.33 -13.18 -18.84
CA LEU A 122 18.88 -12.96 -18.89
C LEU A 122 18.14 -14.04 -19.71
N ARG A 123 18.79 -14.64 -20.69
CA ARG A 123 18.22 -15.71 -21.53
C ARG A 123 18.31 -17.10 -20.89
N GLU A 124 19.35 -17.33 -20.12
CA GLU A 124 19.64 -18.64 -19.53
C GLU A 124 18.98 -18.81 -18.16
N ASN A 125 18.81 -17.73 -17.42
CA ASN A 125 18.23 -17.76 -16.08
C ASN A 125 16.69 -17.72 -16.15
N LYS A 126 16.05 -18.77 -15.66
CA LYS A 126 14.58 -18.91 -15.62
C LYS A 126 13.97 -18.40 -14.32
N ASP A 127 14.79 -18.06 -13.34
CA ASP A 127 14.33 -17.57 -12.01
C ASP A 127 14.24 -16.04 -11.96
N LEU A 128 14.30 -15.37 -13.12
CA LEU A 128 14.12 -13.93 -13.22
C LEU A 128 12.63 -13.57 -13.22
N PRO A 129 12.26 -12.38 -12.76
CA PRO A 129 10.89 -11.89 -12.90
C PRO A 129 10.48 -11.84 -14.39
N GLU A 130 9.21 -12.10 -14.67
CA GLU A 130 8.68 -12.09 -16.03
C GLU A 130 8.75 -10.68 -16.64
N GLU A 131 8.52 -9.64 -15.83
CA GLU A 131 8.63 -8.25 -16.23
C GLU A 131 9.69 -7.53 -15.39
N PHE A 132 10.56 -6.77 -16.04
CA PHE A 132 11.50 -5.85 -15.40
C PHE A 132 11.85 -4.69 -16.32
N LEU A 133 11.73 -3.48 -15.81
CA LEU A 133 12.05 -2.26 -16.54
C LEU A 133 13.52 -1.88 -16.42
N GLU A 134 14.12 -2.14 -15.26
CA GLU A 134 15.49 -1.75 -14.93
C GLU A 134 16.29 -2.94 -14.38
N ILE A 135 17.59 -2.90 -14.66
CA ILE A 135 18.56 -3.86 -14.16
C ILE A 135 19.46 -3.14 -13.16
N PHE A 136 19.51 -3.62 -11.93
CA PHE A 136 20.36 -3.05 -10.88
C PHE A 136 21.81 -3.50 -11.08
N ILE A 137 22.72 -2.55 -11.00
CA ILE A 137 24.16 -2.83 -11.03
C ILE A 137 24.66 -2.87 -9.60
N ILE A 138 25.27 -3.99 -9.21
CA ILE A 138 25.76 -4.19 -7.84
C ILE A 138 27.27 -4.33 -7.82
N ASN A 139 27.87 -3.91 -6.72
CA ASN A 139 29.30 -4.13 -6.44
C ASN A 139 29.54 -5.51 -5.76
N GLU A 140 30.78 -5.80 -5.42
CA GLU A 140 31.17 -7.06 -4.75
C GLU A 140 30.54 -7.25 -3.36
N GLU A 141 30.10 -6.16 -2.71
CA GLU A 141 29.41 -6.18 -1.42
C GLU A 141 27.89 -6.30 -1.53
N PHE A 142 27.37 -6.51 -2.75
CA PHE A 142 25.94 -6.55 -3.06
C PHE A 142 25.22 -5.20 -2.82
N LYS A 143 25.95 -4.10 -2.94
CA LYS A 143 25.38 -2.75 -2.85
C LYS A 143 25.02 -2.24 -4.25
N PRO A 144 23.83 -1.68 -4.44
CA PRO A 144 23.46 -1.10 -5.72
C PRO A 144 24.27 0.18 -5.96
N ILE A 145 24.84 0.31 -7.16
CA ILE A 145 25.66 1.45 -7.58
C ILE A 145 25.05 2.23 -8.74
N GLY A 146 24.02 1.69 -9.38
CA GLY A 146 23.28 2.31 -10.44
C GLY A 146 22.29 1.37 -11.10
N THR A 147 21.53 1.88 -12.07
CA THR A 147 20.56 1.12 -12.86
C THR A 147 20.83 1.26 -14.36
N VAL A 148 20.38 0.27 -15.13
CA VAL A 148 20.36 0.32 -16.59
C VAL A 148 18.96 -0.10 -17.04
N PRO A 149 18.24 0.74 -17.78
CA PRO A 149 16.98 0.34 -18.39
C PRO A 149 17.17 -0.87 -19.33
N SER A 150 16.28 -1.84 -19.27
CA SER A 150 16.31 -3.05 -20.11
C SER A 150 16.35 -2.71 -21.60
N SER A 151 15.67 -1.65 -22.03
CA SER A 151 15.72 -1.12 -23.40
C SER A 151 17.13 -0.68 -23.83
N ARG A 152 17.92 -0.10 -22.92
CA ARG A 152 19.30 0.33 -23.20
C ARG A 152 20.23 -0.85 -23.38
N VAL A 153 20.03 -1.93 -22.63
CA VAL A 153 20.79 -3.19 -22.80
C VAL A 153 20.54 -3.77 -24.18
N LEU A 154 19.30 -3.77 -24.67
CA LEU A 154 18.93 -4.31 -25.98
C LEU A 154 19.49 -3.49 -27.16
N THR A 155 19.69 -2.19 -26.95
CA THR A 155 20.14 -1.27 -28.02
C THR A 155 21.64 -1.01 -28.04
N THR A 156 22.39 -1.52 -27.03
CA THR A 156 23.84 -1.31 -26.90
C THR A 156 24.65 -2.50 -27.42
N SER A 157 25.85 -2.23 -27.93
CA SER A 157 26.78 -3.26 -28.40
C SER A 157 27.15 -4.24 -27.27
N ARG A 158 27.21 -5.54 -27.60
CA ARG A 158 27.50 -6.61 -26.63
C ARG A 158 28.85 -6.46 -25.90
N ASP A 159 29.83 -5.82 -26.52
CA ASP A 159 31.18 -5.64 -25.93
C ASP A 159 31.26 -4.48 -24.98
N THR A 160 30.21 -3.66 -24.90
CA THR A 160 30.13 -2.49 -23.98
C THR A 160 30.02 -2.94 -22.54
N LYS A 161 30.74 -2.28 -21.64
CA LYS A 161 30.62 -2.54 -20.20
C LYS A 161 29.36 -1.93 -19.62
N MET A 162 28.68 -2.65 -18.73
CA MET A 162 27.45 -2.18 -18.06
C MET A 162 27.68 -0.87 -17.29
N LEU A 163 28.82 -0.72 -16.64
CA LEU A 163 29.26 0.52 -15.97
C LEU A 163 29.24 1.76 -16.88
N SER A 164 29.52 1.62 -18.17
CA SER A 164 29.57 2.76 -19.08
C SER A 164 28.20 3.25 -19.57
N ILE A 165 27.16 2.45 -19.35
CA ILE A 165 25.79 2.76 -19.75
C ILE A 165 24.83 2.90 -18.57
N MET A 166 25.29 2.64 -17.34
CA MET A 166 24.45 2.80 -16.16
C MET A 166 24.21 4.27 -15.83
N SER A 167 23.10 4.53 -15.17
CA SER A 167 22.81 5.78 -14.50
C SER A 167 23.29 5.68 -13.03
N GLU A 168 24.12 6.62 -12.60
CA GLU A 168 24.59 6.67 -11.20
C GLU A 168 23.58 7.35 -10.27
N SER A 169 22.61 8.09 -10.82
CA SER A 169 21.58 8.77 -10.06
C SER A 169 20.48 7.78 -9.63
N GLN A 170 20.83 6.89 -8.72
CA GLN A 170 19.87 5.95 -8.13
C GLN A 170 19.49 6.42 -6.74
N LEU A 171 18.18 6.56 -6.52
CA LEU A 171 17.65 6.76 -5.19
C LEU A 171 17.62 5.40 -4.46
N LEU A 172 18.17 5.36 -3.26
CA LEU A 172 18.16 4.17 -2.41
C LEU A 172 17.13 4.36 -1.31
N ILE A 173 16.22 3.42 -1.17
CA ILE A 173 15.16 3.43 -0.16
C ILE A 173 15.55 2.48 0.97
N PRO A 174 15.74 2.99 2.20
CA PRO A 174 15.93 2.11 3.37
C PRO A 174 14.68 1.29 3.66
N VAL A 175 14.83 0.03 4.11
CA VAL A 175 13.72 -0.88 4.46
C VAL A 175 12.77 -0.32 5.50
N ASP A 176 13.22 0.58 6.36
CA ASP A 176 12.46 1.20 7.46
C ASP A 176 11.89 2.59 7.11
N MET A 177 11.98 3.01 5.85
CA MET A 177 11.35 4.25 5.37
C MET A 177 9.83 4.09 5.36
N ASP A 178 9.12 5.13 5.74
CA ASP A 178 7.66 5.19 5.73
C ASP A 178 7.10 5.12 4.29
N LYS A 179 5.99 4.39 4.09
CA LYS A 179 5.38 4.18 2.76
C LYS A 179 4.93 5.48 2.09
N GLU A 180 4.43 6.46 2.88
CA GLU A 180 4.01 7.77 2.37
C GLU A 180 5.25 8.55 1.89
N GLU A 181 6.37 8.51 2.64
CA GLU A 181 7.63 9.15 2.23
C GLU A 181 8.17 8.50 0.94
N VAL A 182 8.06 7.18 0.80
CA VAL A 182 8.41 6.47 -0.44
C VAL A 182 7.55 6.97 -1.60
N GLY A 183 6.23 7.07 -1.40
CA GLY A 183 5.30 7.60 -2.40
C GLY A 183 5.69 9.00 -2.88
N ASN A 184 5.99 9.89 -1.95
CA ASN A 184 6.45 11.26 -2.25
C ASN A 184 7.77 11.28 -3.04
N LEU A 185 8.70 10.35 -2.76
CA LEU A 185 9.94 10.25 -3.53
C LEU A 185 9.69 9.81 -4.97
N PHE A 186 8.81 8.82 -5.19
CA PHE A 186 8.44 8.37 -6.52
C PHE A 186 7.79 9.48 -7.36
N GLU A 187 6.87 10.25 -6.77
CA GLU A 187 6.22 11.37 -7.44
C GLU A 187 7.23 12.50 -7.78
N ASN A 188 8.04 12.92 -6.79
CA ASN A 188 8.97 14.04 -6.96
C ASN A 188 10.09 13.77 -7.96
N TYR A 189 10.55 12.52 -8.05
CA TYR A 189 11.65 12.13 -8.94
C TYR A 189 11.20 11.38 -10.19
N ASN A 190 9.88 11.18 -10.38
CA ASN A 190 9.30 10.41 -11.49
C ASN A 190 9.99 9.04 -11.67
N LEU A 191 10.09 8.29 -10.58
CA LEU A 191 10.74 6.99 -10.58
C LEU A 191 9.82 5.93 -11.21
N ASN A 192 10.38 5.02 -12.00
CA ASN A 192 9.69 3.82 -12.46
C ASN A 192 9.90 2.66 -11.49
N SER A 193 11.09 2.60 -10.90
CA SER A 193 11.45 1.65 -9.85
C SER A 193 12.52 2.25 -8.94
N ALA A 194 12.64 1.71 -7.73
CA ALA A 194 13.69 2.12 -6.79
C ALA A 194 14.26 0.92 -6.03
N ALA A 195 15.57 0.95 -5.77
CA ALA A 195 16.25 -0.08 -5.01
C ALA A 195 15.96 0.06 -3.52
N VAL A 196 15.53 -1.02 -2.87
CA VAL A 196 15.38 -1.09 -1.41
C VAL A 196 16.63 -1.71 -0.81
N VAL A 197 17.15 -1.07 0.24
CA VAL A 197 18.41 -1.46 0.86
C VAL A 197 18.27 -1.70 2.36
N ASP A 198 19.04 -2.66 2.85
CA ASP A 198 19.16 -2.94 4.29
C ASP A 198 20.02 -1.89 5.02
N LYS A 199 20.17 -2.04 6.34
CA LYS A 199 21.02 -1.17 7.18
C LYS A 199 22.52 -1.20 6.81
N LYS A 200 22.95 -2.13 5.96
CA LYS A 200 24.32 -2.22 5.43
C LYS A 200 24.41 -1.68 3.99
N ASN A 201 23.34 -1.06 3.49
CA ASN A 201 23.18 -0.62 2.11
C ASN A 201 23.27 -1.75 1.07
N LYS A 202 22.90 -2.98 1.42
CA LYS A 202 22.78 -4.08 0.47
C LYS A 202 21.40 -4.07 -0.17
N LEU A 203 21.35 -4.38 -1.45
CA LEU A 203 20.10 -4.54 -2.19
C LEU A 203 19.32 -5.75 -1.64
N VAL A 204 18.10 -5.51 -1.17
CA VAL A 204 17.22 -6.54 -0.59
C VAL A 204 15.90 -6.68 -1.34
N GLY A 205 15.53 -5.68 -2.11
CA GLY A 205 14.30 -5.65 -2.91
C GLY A 205 14.26 -4.45 -3.83
N MET A 206 13.16 -4.31 -4.52
CA MET A 206 12.81 -3.10 -5.27
C MET A 206 11.35 -2.74 -5.00
N ILE A 207 10.99 -1.49 -5.30
CA ILE A 207 9.60 -1.03 -5.31
C ILE A 207 9.34 -0.50 -6.71
N MET A 208 8.16 -0.78 -7.26
CA MET A 208 7.73 -0.30 -8.57
C MET A 208 6.72 0.84 -8.44
N SER A 209 6.52 1.58 -9.54
CA SER A 209 5.64 2.75 -9.55
C SER A 209 4.16 2.41 -9.48
N ASP A 210 3.72 1.25 -9.95
CA ASP A 210 2.36 0.75 -9.87
C ASP A 210 1.94 0.49 -8.43
N ASP A 211 2.78 -0.15 -7.61
CA ASP A 211 2.55 -0.37 -6.18
C ASP A 211 2.39 0.97 -5.45
N ILE A 212 3.21 1.96 -5.80
CA ILE A 212 3.15 3.30 -5.23
C ILE A 212 1.85 4.04 -5.59
N LEU A 213 1.30 3.81 -6.78
CA LEU A 213 0.00 4.41 -7.15
C LEU A 213 -1.12 3.92 -6.22
N THR A 214 -1.09 2.67 -5.82
CA THR A 214 -2.02 2.10 -4.84
C THR A 214 -1.84 2.75 -3.47
N VAL A 215 -0.61 2.84 -2.98
CA VAL A 215 -0.29 3.51 -1.71
C VAL A 215 -0.76 4.95 -1.68
N LEU A 216 -0.46 5.74 -2.72
CA LEU A 216 -0.88 7.14 -2.78
C LEU A 216 -2.40 7.30 -2.80
N LYS A 217 -3.11 6.37 -3.42
CA LYS A 217 -4.58 6.35 -3.42
C LYS A 217 -5.12 6.02 -2.03
N GLU A 218 -4.58 5.01 -1.36
CA GLU A 218 -4.97 4.60 -0.01
C GLU A 218 -4.75 5.73 1.00
N GLU A 219 -3.58 6.38 0.98
CA GLU A 219 -3.27 7.53 1.84
C GLU A 219 -4.23 8.70 1.60
N ALA A 220 -4.53 9.01 0.32
CA ALA A 220 -5.48 10.06 -0.01
C ALA A 220 -6.91 9.74 0.47
N GLU A 221 -7.34 8.48 0.40
CA GLU A 221 -8.63 8.02 0.93
C GLU A 221 -8.65 8.08 2.46
N GLU A 222 -7.57 7.66 3.13
CA GLU A 222 -7.42 7.73 4.58
C GLU A 222 -7.48 9.18 5.08
N ASP A 223 -6.80 10.10 4.43
CA ASP A 223 -6.85 11.52 4.75
C ASP A 223 -8.27 12.08 4.68
N VAL A 224 -9.05 11.71 3.65
CA VAL A 224 -10.46 12.12 3.54
C VAL A 224 -11.30 11.53 4.67
N LEU A 225 -11.10 10.28 5.03
CA LEU A 225 -11.81 9.63 6.14
C LEU A 225 -11.44 10.25 7.49
N ARG A 226 -10.17 10.54 7.72
CA ARG A 226 -9.70 11.25 8.93
C ARG A 226 -10.30 12.64 9.06
N LEU A 227 -10.48 13.39 7.96
CA LEU A 227 -11.18 14.68 7.96
C LEU A 227 -12.65 14.56 8.41
N ALA A 228 -13.31 13.47 8.07
CA ALA A 228 -14.68 13.19 8.49
C ALA A 228 -14.77 12.64 9.92
N GLY A 229 -13.62 12.42 10.60
CA GLY A 229 -13.55 11.78 11.91
C GLY A 229 -13.94 10.30 11.88
N VAL A 230 -13.78 9.69 10.70
CA VAL A 230 -13.93 8.26 10.45
C VAL A 230 -12.50 7.71 10.34
N GLY A 231 -12.15 6.72 11.16
CA GLY A 231 -10.86 6.03 11.04
C GLY A 231 -10.94 4.89 10.02
N ASP A 232 -9.99 3.97 10.06
CA ASP A 232 -9.85 2.79 9.20
C ASP A 232 -11.07 1.85 9.35
N GLU A 233 -12.24 2.32 8.89
CA GLU A 233 -13.48 1.55 8.96
C GLU A 233 -13.68 0.81 7.63
N GLU A 234 -13.59 -0.50 7.69
CA GLU A 234 -13.98 -1.35 6.57
C GLU A 234 -15.52 -1.42 6.46
N ILE A 235 -16.01 -1.51 5.22
CA ILE A 235 -17.44 -1.67 4.94
C ILE A 235 -17.99 -2.94 5.62
N THR A 236 -17.15 -3.95 5.80
CA THR A 236 -17.46 -5.26 6.40
C THR A 236 -17.51 -5.25 7.94
N ASP A 237 -16.96 -4.23 8.59
CA ASP A 237 -16.95 -4.12 10.04
C ASP A 237 -18.37 -4.19 10.64
N GLY A 238 -18.51 -4.95 11.72
CA GLY A 238 -19.77 -5.07 12.46
C GLY A 238 -20.18 -3.73 13.11
N VAL A 239 -21.51 -3.49 13.24
CA VAL A 239 -22.07 -2.25 13.77
C VAL A 239 -21.49 -1.87 15.15
N ILE A 240 -21.20 -2.85 16.00
CA ILE A 240 -20.64 -2.61 17.34
C ILE A 240 -19.19 -2.08 17.24
N THR A 241 -18.38 -2.65 16.37
CA THR A 241 -16.98 -2.24 16.13
C THR A 241 -16.94 -0.81 15.58
N LYS A 242 -17.75 -0.52 14.55
CA LYS A 242 -17.91 0.83 13.99
C LYS A 242 -18.33 1.84 15.03
N THR A 243 -19.32 1.50 15.87
CA THR A 243 -19.79 2.39 16.93
C THR A 243 -18.70 2.67 17.96
N LYS A 244 -17.92 1.65 18.33
CA LYS A 244 -16.83 1.80 19.33
C LYS A 244 -15.69 2.67 18.80
N ARG A 245 -15.31 2.53 17.52
CA ARG A 245 -14.27 3.36 16.87
C ARG A 245 -14.70 4.83 16.81
N ARG A 246 -15.95 5.12 16.44
CA ARG A 246 -16.51 6.48 16.38
C ARG A 246 -16.83 7.09 17.74
N PHE A 247 -16.95 6.28 18.78
CA PHE A 247 -17.41 6.74 20.10
C PHE A 247 -16.54 7.86 20.66
N ASN A 248 -15.24 7.74 20.58
CA ASN A 248 -14.31 8.75 21.09
C ASN A 248 -14.48 10.10 20.39
N TRP A 249 -14.62 10.09 19.06
CA TRP A 249 -14.86 11.30 18.26
C TRP A 249 -16.23 11.92 18.56
N LEU A 250 -17.27 11.10 18.64
CA LEU A 250 -18.61 11.56 18.99
C LEU A 250 -18.66 12.14 20.40
N LEU A 251 -17.94 11.55 21.35
CA LEU A 251 -17.84 12.04 22.73
C LEU A 251 -17.11 13.39 22.78
N LEU A 252 -16.03 13.55 22.02
CA LEU A 252 -15.33 14.83 21.89
C LEU A 252 -16.26 15.91 21.32
N ASN A 253 -17.00 15.58 20.24
CA ASN A 253 -17.98 16.50 19.65
C ASN A 253 -19.11 16.85 20.62
N LEU A 254 -19.59 15.88 21.39
CA LEU A 254 -20.58 16.13 22.44
C LEU A 254 -20.04 17.09 23.51
N PHE A 255 -18.79 16.88 23.93
CA PHE A 255 -18.16 17.77 24.92
C PHE A 255 -18.03 19.21 24.40
N THR A 256 -17.59 19.40 23.15
CA THR A 256 -17.52 20.73 22.53
C THR A 256 -18.90 21.38 22.39
N ALA A 257 -19.95 20.60 22.07
CA ALA A 257 -21.32 21.08 22.01
C ALA A 257 -21.82 21.55 23.43
N PHE A 258 -21.49 20.80 24.49
CA PHE A 258 -21.80 21.22 25.86
C PHE A 258 -21.06 22.51 26.24
N LEU A 259 -19.78 22.64 25.86
CA LEU A 259 -19.00 23.85 26.09
C LEU A 259 -19.63 25.06 25.40
N ALA A 260 -20.02 24.91 24.11
CA ALA A 260 -20.72 25.95 23.38
C ALA A 260 -22.05 26.34 24.03
N THR A 261 -22.85 25.35 24.43
CA THR A 261 -24.13 25.58 25.13
C THR A 261 -23.93 26.30 26.46
N TRP A 262 -22.89 25.91 27.21
CA TRP A 262 -22.53 26.60 28.48
C TRP A 262 -22.14 28.06 28.20
N CYS A 263 -21.31 28.36 27.21
CA CYS A 263 -20.99 29.73 26.82
C CYS A 263 -22.26 30.54 26.45
N ILE A 264 -23.17 29.94 25.66
CA ILE A 264 -24.45 30.60 25.30
C ILE A 264 -25.29 30.89 26.57
N SER A 265 -25.33 30.01 27.56
CA SER A 265 -26.09 30.19 28.78
C SER A 265 -25.64 31.41 29.61
N LEU A 266 -24.36 31.80 29.53
CA LEU A 266 -23.85 33.01 30.20
C LEU A 266 -24.47 34.30 29.66
N PHE A 267 -25.01 34.28 28.42
CA PHE A 267 -25.67 35.41 27.80
C PHE A 267 -27.19 35.30 27.78
N GLY A 268 -27.77 34.40 28.60
CA GLY A 268 -29.21 34.12 28.62
C GLY A 268 -30.06 35.38 28.79
N ALA A 269 -29.72 36.28 29.75
CA ALA A 269 -30.44 37.52 29.98
C ALA A 269 -30.40 38.48 28.79
N THR A 270 -29.31 38.49 28.02
CA THR A 270 -29.19 39.30 26.80
C THR A 270 -30.06 38.73 25.67
N ILE A 271 -30.13 37.42 25.56
CA ILE A 271 -30.94 36.71 24.56
C ILE A 271 -32.44 36.90 24.87
N GLU A 272 -32.85 36.88 26.13
CA GLU A 272 -34.23 37.18 26.53
C GLU A 272 -34.67 38.61 26.15
N GLN A 273 -33.76 39.61 26.24
CA GLN A 273 -34.04 40.98 25.84
C GLN A 273 -34.02 41.15 24.30
N MET A 274 -33.25 40.33 23.58
CA MET A 274 -33.12 40.44 22.13
C MET A 274 -33.34 39.06 21.45
N VAL A 275 -34.62 38.65 21.36
CA VAL A 275 -35.01 37.32 20.84
C VAL A 275 -34.50 37.07 19.42
N VAL A 276 -34.21 38.13 18.63
CA VAL A 276 -33.62 38.05 17.31
C VAL A 276 -32.28 37.31 17.33
N LEU A 277 -31.52 37.43 18.41
CA LEU A 277 -30.23 36.69 18.53
C LEU A 277 -30.44 35.19 18.51
N ALA A 278 -31.51 34.67 19.09
CA ALA A 278 -31.83 33.26 19.07
C ALA A 278 -32.04 32.72 17.64
N PHE A 279 -32.60 33.51 16.75
CA PHE A 279 -32.78 33.13 15.33
C PHE A 279 -31.48 33.23 14.51
N LEU A 280 -30.53 34.07 14.91
CA LEU A 280 -29.24 34.24 14.24
C LEU A 280 -28.21 33.20 14.66
N MET A 281 -28.31 32.65 15.88
CA MET A 281 -27.35 31.66 16.39
C MET A 281 -27.12 30.46 15.47
N PRO A 282 -28.15 29.78 14.92
CA PRO A 282 -27.95 28.64 14.02
C PRO A 282 -27.24 29.07 12.72
N ILE A 283 -27.52 30.26 12.21
CA ILE A 283 -26.89 30.77 10.99
C ILE A 283 -25.40 31.02 11.21
N VAL A 284 -25.05 31.69 12.29
CA VAL A 284 -23.65 31.98 12.64
C VAL A 284 -22.88 30.67 12.93
N ALA A 285 -23.49 29.73 13.66
CA ALA A 285 -22.88 28.44 13.95
C ALA A 285 -22.63 27.62 12.67
N SER A 286 -23.60 27.58 11.75
CA SER A 286 -23.47 26.90 10.47
C SER A 286 -22.38 27.53 9.58
N MET A 287 -22.36 28.86 9.47
CA MET A 287 -21.34 29.57 8.69
C MET A 287 -19.94 29.40 9.29
N GLY A 288 -19.84 29.45 10.65
CA GLY A 288 -18.56 29.19 11.34
C GLY A 288 -18.04 27.77 11.09
N GLY A 289 -18.93 26.78 11.15
CA GLY A 289 -18.59 25.38 10.85
C GLY A 289 -18.12 25.19 9.40
N ASN A 290 -18.85 25.77 8.44
CA ASN A 290 -18.47 25.69 7.02
C ASN A 290 -17.14 26.40 6.75
N ALA A 291 -16.90 27.58 7.30
CA ALA A 291 -15.64 28.31 7.15
C ALA A 291 -14.47 27.52 7.79
N GLY A 292 -14.70 26.94 8.95
CA GLY A 292 -13.70 26.07 9.62
C GLY A 292 -13.33 24.86 8.77
N MET A 293 -14.33 24.15 8.25
CA MET A 293 -14.11 22.96 7.40
C MET A 293 -13.37 23.33 6.10
N GLN A 294 -13.75 24.44 5.44
CA GLN A 294 -13.05 24.90 4.23
C GLN A 294 -11.60 25.27 4.51
N THR A 295 -11.34 25.95 5.63
CA THR A 295 -9.97 26.31 6.02
C THR A 295 -9.15 25.06 6.33
N LEU A 296 -9.73 24.10 7.04
CA LEU A 296 -9.08 22.82 7.37
C LEU A 296 -8.69 22.06 6.08
N ALA A 297 -9.63 21.92 5.13
CA ALA A 297 -9.38 21.25 3.87
C ALA A 297 -8.23 21.89 3.05
N VAL A 298 -8.18 23.23 3.00
CA VAL A 298 -7.07 23.95 2.33
C VAL A 298 -5.76 23.75 3.07
N THR A 299 -5.78 23.79 4.42
CA THR A 299 -4.57 23.63 5.24
C THR A 299 -3.97 22.24 5.07
N ILE A 300 -4.80 21.18 5.13
CA ILE A 300 -4.35 19.79 4.92
C ILE A 300 -3.71 19.65 3.53
N ARG A 301 -4.39 20.13 2.50
CA ARG A 301 -3.83 20.10 1.14
C ARG A 301 -2.47 20.81 1.05
N THR A 302 -2.29 21.93 1.77
CA THR A 302 -1.01 22.68 1.73
C THR A 302 0.10 21.97 2.51
N ILE A 303 -0.24 21.13 3.49
CA ILE A 303 0.75 20.34 4.26
C ILE A 303 1.14 19.09 3.48
N ALA A 304 0.21 18.49 2.74
CA ALA A 304 0.42 17.28 1.93
C ALA A 304 1.15 17.56 0.59
N THR A 305 1.32 18.82 0.18
CA THR A 305 2.09 19.24 -1.01
C THR A 305 3.39 19.95 -0.60
#